data_4d13354fe17bec96c60c762dba67de74
#
_entry.id   4d13354fe17bec96c60c762dba67de74
#
_cell.length_a   1.000
_cell.length_b   1.000
_cell.length_c   1.000
_cell.angle_alpha   90.00
_cell.angle_beta   90.00
_cell.angle_gamma   90.00
#
_symmetry.space_group_name_H-M   'P 1'
#
loop_
_entity.id
_entity.type
_entity.pdbx_description
1 polymer ?
#
loop_
_entity_poly.entity_id
_entity_poly.type
_entity_poly.pdbx_seq_one_letter_code
_entity_poly.pdbx_strand_id
1 'polypeptide(L)'
;MNTRPAPDTDAAMVLGMAATAMPFARSPEDQAERWLRILRLHGDAGMALQALGVSEGPLEAGHDGSAEDRDTPSFEVAPDVIAAVTDDAVAQASRRGAGALGTTDVLLAVMHVYGPEFDHVLRVHGTDRSEVLERLDMQTAGTRAE
;
A
#
# COMPACT_ATOMS: atom_id res chain seq x y z
N MET A 1 10.05 -22.70 -16.99
CA MET A 1 10.36 -21.38 -17.14
C MET A 1 9.74 -20.53 -16.09
N ASN A 2 10.52 -19.81 -15.40
CA ASN A 2 10.01 -19.00 -14.35
C ASN A 2 9.72 -17.62 -14.81
N THR A 3 8.47 -17.31 -14.91
CA THR A 3 8.10 -16.01 -15.33
C THR A 3 7.66 -15.24 -14.13
N ARG A 4 8.29 -14.12 -13.91
CA ARG A 4 7.91 -13.25 -12.83
C ARG A 4 6.52 -12.70 -13.09
N PRO A 5 5.60 -12.73 -12.14
CA PRO A 5 4.30 -12.08 -12.35
C PRO A 5 4.48 -10.62 -12.64
N ALA A 6 3.85 -10.15 -13.68
CA ALA A 6 3.90 -8.74 -14.01
C ALA A 6 2.73 -8.03 -13.36
N PRO A 7 2.84 -6.74 -13.06
CA PRO A 7 1.74 -6.00 -12.45
C PRO A 7 0.57 -5.93 -13.42
N ASP A 8 -0.63 -6.12 -12.90
CA ASP A 8 -1.81 -5.85 -13.73
C ASP A 8 -1.97 -4.34 -13.81
N THR A 9 -3.01 -3.88 -14.51
CA THR A 9 -3.16 -2.46 -14.74
C THR A 9 -3.25 -1.66 -13.46
N ASP A 10 -4.04 -2.13 -12.51
CA ASP A 10 -4.20 -1.41 -11.26
C ASP A 10 -2.91 -1.40 -10.44
N ALA A 11 -2.24 -2.53 -10.38
CA ALA A 11 -1.00 -2.60 -9.63
C ALA A 11 0.08 -1.72 -10.27
N ALA A 12 0.14 -1.72 -11.59
CA ALA A 12 1.11 -0.87 -12.27
C ALA A 12 0.85 0.59 -11.97
N MET A 13 -0.43 0.97 -11.93
CA MET A 13 -0.78 2.34 -11.61
C MET A 13 -0.38 2.70 -10.19
N VAL A 14 -0.65 1.81 -9.25
CA VAL A 14 -0.28 2.05 -7.87
C VAL A 14 1.23 2.22 -7.74
N LEU A 15 1.99 1.35 -8.36
CA LEU A 15 3.44 1.42 -8.26
C LEU A 15 3.97 2.69 -8.90
N GLY A 16 3.40 3.09 -10.03
CA GLY A 16 3.82 4.31 -10.69
C GLY A 16 3.49 5.55 -9.87
N MET A 17 2.31 5.59 -9.28
CA MET A 17 1.93 6.72 -8.44
C MET A 17 2.81 6.78 -7.20
N ALA A 18 3.14 5.63 -6.63
CA ALA A 18 3.98 5.59 -5.46
C ALA A 18 5.39 6.10 -5.80
N ALA A 19 5.90 5.72 -6.96
CA ALA A 19 7.22 6.20 -7.36
C ALA A 19 7.26 7.71 -7.46
N THR A 20 6.15 8.32 -7.81
CA THR A 20 6.07 9.77 -7.87
C THR A 20 5.88 10.40 -6.51
N ALA A 21 5.12 9.74 -5.65
CA ALA A 21 4.75 10.32 -4.36
C ALA A 21 5.80 10.14 -3.27
N MET A 22 6.52 9.03 -3.32
CA MET A 22 7.45 8.72 -2.22
C MET A 22 8.56 9.75 -2.03
N PRO A 23 9.11 10.34 -3.09
CA PRO A 23 10.17 11.32 -2.85
C PRO A 23 9.73 12.54 -2.04
N PHE A 24 8.44 12.76 -1.94
CA PHE A 24 7.94 13.89 -1.16
C PHE A 24 7.58 13.51 0.26
N ALA A 25 7.70 12.24 0.61
CA ALA A 25 7.39 11.80 1.95
C ALA A 25 8.52 12.22 2.90
N ARG A 26 8.16 12.53 4.12
CA ARG A 26 9.13 13.04 5.06
C ARG A 26 9.52 12.06 6.14
N SER A 27 8.90 10.90 6.16
CA SER A 27 9.20 9.89 7.17
C SER A 27 8.67 8.56 6.67
N PRO A 28 9.11 7.47 7.27
CA PRO A 28 8.54 6.18 6.90
C PRO A 28 7.03 6.12 7.13
N GLU A 29 6.56 6.78 8.17
CA GLU A 29 5.14 6.81 8.43
C GLU A 29 4.40 7.60 7.36
N ASP A 30 4.99 8.69 6.90
CA ASP A 30 4.42 9.46 5.82
C ASP A 30 4.39 8.64 4.53
N GLN A 31 5.42 7.84 4.29
CA GLN A 31 5.41 6.94 3.15
C GLN A 31 4.26 5.95 3.26
N ALA A 32 4.09 5.37 4.44
CA ALA A 32 3.02 4.40 4.65
C ALA A 32 1.66 5.03 4.41
N GLU A 33 1.48 6.26 4.85
CA GLU A 33 0.24 6.96 4.64
C GLU A 33 -0.02 7.18 3.15
N ARG A 34 1.02 7.54 2.40
CA ARG A 34 0.86 7.76 0.98
C ARG A 34 0.53 6.48 0.25
N TRP A 35 1.16 5.37 0.64
CA TRP A 35 0.82 4.08 0.07
C TRP A 35 -0.65 3.75 0.33
N LEU A 36 -1.09 3.98 1.54
CA LEU A 36 -2.47 3.66 1.91
C LEU A 36 -3.45 4.43 1.05
N ARG A 37 -3.20 5.72 0.87
CA ARG A 37 -4.09 6.54 0.08
C ARG A 37 -4.13 6.12 -1.37
N ILE A 38 -2.98 5.76 -1.91
CA ILE A 38 -2.93 5.32 -3.29
C ILE A 38 -3.65 3.99 -3.43
N LEU A 39 -3.36 3.05 -2.54
CA LEU A 39 -3.97 1.73 -2.62
C LEU A 39 -5.47 1.79 -2.44
N ARG A 40 -5.95 2.71 -1.64
CA ARG A 40 -7.37 2.82 -1.38
C ARG A 40 -8.19 3.07 -2.65
N LEU A 41 -7.58 3.61 -3.65
CA LEU A 41 -8.30 4.01 -4.86
C LEU A 41 -8.21 2.99 -5.99
N HIS A 42 -7.55 1.88 -5.77
CA HIS A 42 -7.29 0.98 -6.89
C HIS A 42 -7.50 -0.48 -6.54
N GLY A 43 -8.20 -1.18 -7.41
CA GLY A 43 -8.28 -2.63 -7.41
C GLY A 43 -8.90 -3.24 -6.18
N ASP A 44 -8.61 -4.49 -5.96
CA ASP A 44 -9.17 -5.23 -4.84
C ASP A 44 -8.71 -4.69 -3.50
N ALA A 45 -7.47 -4.25 -3.43
CA ALA A 45 -6.98 -3.65 -2.21
C ALA A 45 -7.80 -2.42 -1.86
N GLY A 46 -8.10 -1.61 -2.87
CA GLY A 46 -8.92 -0.42 -2.64
C GLY A 46 -10.30 -0.77 -2.13
N MET A 47 -10.89 -1.80 -2.69
CA MET A 47 -12.20 -2.23 -2.23
C MET A 47 -12.18 -2.67 -0.78
N ALA A 48 -11.16 -3.41 -0.41
CA ALA A 48 -11.05 -3.87 0.97
C ALA A 48 -10.86 -2.71 1.93
N LEU A 49 -10.00 -1.77 1.58
CA LEU A 49 -9.73 -0.65 2.46
C LEU A 49 -10.96 0.23 2.62
N GLN A 50 -11.68 0.47 1.54
CA GLN A 50 -12.88 1.27 1.63
C GLN A 50 -13.95 0.56 2.45
N ALA A 51 -14.05 -0.75 2.32
CA ALA A 51 -15.02 -1.51 3.09
C ALA A 51 -14.73 -1.43 4.59
N LEU A 52 -13.48 -1.25 4.94
CA LEU A 52 -13.10 -1.12 6.34
C LEU A 52 -13.19 0.30 6.87
N GLY A 53 -13.63 1.23 6.02
CA GLY A 53 -13.82 2.59 6.46
C GLY A 53 -12.61 3.48 6.31
N VAL A 54 -11.57 3.03 5.64
CA VAL A 54 -10.43 3.88 5.39
C VAL A 54 -10.85 4.99 4.45
N SER A 55 -10.74 6.21 4.89
CA SER A 55 -11.19 7.33 4.09
C SER A 55 -10.01 7.97 3.37
N GLU A 56 -10.34 8.69 2.34
CA GLU A 56 -9.33 9.38 1.60
C GLU A 56 -8.80 10.56 2.36
N GLY A 57 -9.61 11.10 3.22
CA GLY A 57 -9.24 12.30 3.90
C GLY A 57 -8.19 12.04 4.94
N PRO A 58 -7.18 12.86 4.98
CA PRO A 58 -6.17 12.73 6.00
C PRO A 58 -6.69 13.25 7.30
N LEU A 59 -5.96 12.97 8.31
CA LEU A 59 -6.26 13.58 9.58
C LEU A 59 -5.84 15.01 9.49
N GLU A 60 -6.80 15.87 9.43
CA GLU A 60 -6.53 17.25 9.20
C GLU A 60 -5.57 17.83 10.18
N ALA A 61 -5.71 17.42 11.38
CA ALA A 61 -4.87 17.99 12.40
C ALA A 61 -3.42 17.72 12.12
N GLY A 62 -3.14 16.61 11.54
CA GLY A 62 -1.76 16.31 11.30
C GLY A 62 -1.20 17.04 10.13
N HIS A 63 -2.04 17.68 9.39
CA HIS A 63 -1.56 18.32 8.22
C HIS A 63 -1.18 19.75 8.38
N ASP A 64 -1.76 20.39 9.31
CA ASP A 64 -1.56 21.79 9.40
C ASP A 64 -0.15 22.20 9.47
N GLY A 65 0.61 21.57 10.26
CA GLY A 65 1.96 22.00 10.41
C GLY A 65 2.83 21.60 9.27
N SER A 66 2.36 20.72 8.46
CA SER A 66 3.25 20.22 7.48
C SER A 66 3.55 21.19 6.39
N ALA A 67 2.75 22.20 6.25
CA ALA A 67 3.02 23.15 5.21
C ALA A 67 4.39 23.76 5.35
N GLU A 68 4.82 23.98 6.56
CA GLU A 68 6.10 24.58 6.76
C GLU A 68 7.22 23.64 6.55
N ASP A 69 6.95 22.40 6.81
CA ASP A 69 8.01 21.43 6.67
C ASP A 69 8.32 21.10 5.24
N ARG A 70 7.47 21.49 4.34
CA ARG A 70 7.71 21.16 2.96
C ARG A 70 9.01 21.66 2.44
N ASP A 71 9.48 22.73 3.01
CA ASP A 71 10.72 23.29 2.56
C ASP A 71 11.91 22.57 3.09
N THR A 72 11.71 21.67 4.02
CA THR A 72 12.82 21.03 4.66
C THR A 72 12.91 19.58 4.25
N PRO A 73 13.81 19.23 3.41
CA PRO A 73 13.95 17.85 2.98
C PRO A 73 14.61 17.06 4.07
N SER A 74 13.87 16.77 5.08
CA SER A 74 14.48 16.14 6.23
C SER A 74 14.63 14.65 6.06
N PHE A 75 13.96 14.06 5.11
CA PHE A 75 14.02 12.63 4.99
C PHE A 75 14.30 12.27 3.55
N GLU A 76 15.26 11.42 3.39
CA GLU A 76 15.64 11.01 2.07
C GLU A 76 15.07 9.65 1.79
N VAL A 77 14.20 9.53 0.82
CA VAL A 77 13.59 8.26 0.48
C VAL A 77 14.55 7.50 -0.40
N ALA A 78 14.93 6.32 0.04
CA ALA A 78 15.78 5.49 -0.77
C ALA A 78 15.02 5.11 -2.03
N PRO A 79 15.63 5.27 -3.17
CA PRO A 79 14.91 4.93 -4.40
C PRO A 79 14.51 3.48 -4.46
N ASP A 80 15.21 2.62 -3.75
CA ASP A 80 14.91 1.21 -3.82
C ASP A 80 13.76 0.80 -2.92
N VAL A 81 13.09 1.75 -2.24
CA VAL A 81 11.92 1.36 -1.47
C VAL A 81 10.81 0.86 -2.42
N ILE A 82 10.69 1.48 -3.58
CA ILE A 82 9.72 1.01 -4.56
C ILE A 82 10.12 -0.38 -5.04
N ALA A 83 11.40 -0.59 -5.27
CA ALA A 83 11.88 -1.90 -5.69
C ALA A 83 11.63 -2.93 -4.61
N ALA A 84 11.83 -2.58 -3.36
CA ALA A 84 11.62 -3.52 -2.25
C ALA A 84 10.16 -3.94 -2.18
N VAL A 85 9.25 -2.98 -2.31
CA VAL A 85 7.83 -3.30 -2.30
C VAL A 85 7.48 -4.14 -3.51
N THR A 86 8.01 -3.79 -4.67
CA THR A 86 7.72 -4.53 -5.89
C THR A 86 8.21 -5.97 -5.78
N ASP A 87 9.42 -6.15 -5.28
CA ASP A 87 9.97 -7.49 -5.14
C ASP A 87 9.16 -8.33 -4.17
N ASP A 88 8.75 -7.73 -3.07
CA ASP A 88 7.95 -8.44 -2.10
C ASP A 88 6.57 -8.77 -2.68
N ALA A 89 5.99 -7.85 -3.44
CA ALA A 89 4.71 -8.10 -4.08
C ALA A 89 4.81 -9.24 -5.07
N VAL A 90 5.91 -9.30 -5.82
CA VAL A 90 6.13 -10.41 -6.74
C VAL A 90 6.20 -11.73 -5.98
N ALA A 91 6.88 -11.73 -4.84
CA ALA A 91 6.96 -12.93 -4.04
C ALA A 91 5.58 -13.34 -3.52
N GLN A 92 4.75 -12.37 -3.13
CA GLN A 92 3.40 -12.68 -2.69
C GLN A 92 2.59 -13.31 -3.82
N ALA A 93 2.66 -12.72 -5.00
CA ALA A 93 1.92 -13.23 -6.14
C ALA A 93 2.40 -14.63 -6.52
N SER A 94 3.70 -14.84 -6.49
CA SER A 94 4.26 -16.13 -6.84
C SER A 94 3.82 -17.21 -5.87
N ARG A 95 3.77 -16.88 -4.60
CA ARG A 95 3.34 -17.85 -3.60
C ARG A 95 1.90 -18.27 -3.78
N ARG A 96 1.08 -17.37 -4.31
CA ARG A 96 -0.32 -17.71 -4.61
C ARG A 96 -0.47 -18.43 -5.92
N GLY A 97 0.59 -18.55 -6.68
CA GLY A 97 0.49 -19.13 -8.02
C GLY A 97 -0.19 -18.21 -9.00
N ALA A 98 -0.15 -16.91 -8.74
CA ALA A 98 -0.83 -15.96 -9.60
C ALA A 98 0.00 -15.66 -10.83
N GLY A 99 -0.67 -15.49 -11.97
CA GLY A 99 0.03 -15.11 -13.18
C GLY A 99 0.31 -13.62 -13.27
N ALA A 100 -0.37 -12.85 -12.46
CA ALA A 100 -0.17 -11.40 -12.46
C ALA A 100 -0.16 -10.90 -11.03
N LEU A 101 0.53 -9.78 -10.84
CA LEU A 101 0.64 -9.15 -9.55
C LEU A 101 -0.48 -8.13 -9.42
N GLY A 102 -1.28 -8.25 -8.39
CA GLY A 102 -2.41 -7.35 -8.20
C GLY A 102 -2.20 -6.40 -7.05
N THR A 103 -3.16 -5.50 -6.84
CA THR A 103 -3.04 -4.52 -5.77
C THR A 103 -3.04 -5.18 -4.40
N THR A 104 -3.69 -6.33 -4.25
CA THR A 104 -3.63 -7.05 -2.99
C THR A 104 -2.19 -7.44 -2.67
N ASP A 105 -1.44 -7.88 -3.67
CA ASP A 105 -0.05 -8.23 -3.46
C ASP A 105 0.76 -7.02 -3.05
N VAL A 106 0.48 -5.88 -3.66
CA VAL A 106 1.17 -4.65 -3.31
C VAL A 106 0.83 -4.25 -1.87
N LEU A 107 -0.43 -4.35 -1.49
CA LEU A 107 -0.81 -4.01 -0.12
C LEU A 107 -0.12 -4.90 0.89
N LEU A 108 -0.08 -6.20 0.63
CA LEU A 108 0.60 -7.11 1.55
C LEU A 108 2.09 -6.80 1.63
N ALA A 109 2.67 -6.44 0.49
CA ALA A 109 4.08 -6.09 0.46
C ALA A 109 4.34 -4.83 1.28
N VAL A 110 3.49 -3.83 1.15
CA VAL A 110 3.64 -2.59 1.90
C VAL A 110 3.53 -2.88 3.39
N MET A 111 2.58 -3.71 3.78
CA MET A 111 2.43 -4.08 5.18
C MET A 111 3.68 -4.76 5.70
N HIS A 112 4.30 -5.56 4.88
CA HIS A 112 5.49 -6.28 5.28
C HIS A 112 6.72 -5.37 5.33
N VAL A 113 6.89 -4.54 4.32
CA VAL A 113 8.08 -3.70 4.22
C VAL A 113 8.09 -2.63 5.31
N TYR A 114 6.95 -2.00 5.54
CA TYR A 114 6.92 -0.92 6.54
C TYR A 114 6.63 -1.42 7.94
N GLY A 115 5.96 -2.57 8.08
CA GLY A 115 5.71 -3.13 9.39
C GLY A 115 4.97 -2.22 10.33
N PRO A 116 5.56 -1.87 11.47
CA PRO A 116 4.83 -1.08 12.48
C PRO A 116 4.37 0.28 11.99
N GLU A 117 5.11 0.90 11.08
CA GLU A 117 4.70 2.20 10.58
C GLU A 117 3.37 2.09 9.84
N PHE A 118 3.21 1.05 9.05
CA PHE A 118 1.96 0.89 8.33
C PHE A 118 0.84 0.48 9.28
N ASP A 119 1.15 -0.36 10.27
CA ASP A 119 0.17 -0.73 11.27
C ASP A 119 -0.37 0.49 11.99
N HIS A 120 0.52 1.43 12.31
CA HIS A 120 0.11 2.65 12.97
C HIS A 120 -0.82 3.47 12.09
N VAL A 121 -0.48 3.58 10.82
CA VAL A 121 -1.31 4.33 9.88
C VAL A 121 -2.70 3.70 9.78
N LEU A 122 -2.77 2.37 9.74
CA LEU A 122 -4.06 1.70 9.69
C LEU A 122 -4.89 2.04 10.92
N ARG A 123 -4.27 2.05 12.09
CA ARG A 123 -5.00 2.35 13.32
C ARG A 123 -5.50 3.78 13.33
N VAL A 124 -4.73 4.68 12.78
CA VAL A 124 -5.14 6.06 12.67
C VAL A 124 -6.39 6.18 11.81
N HIS A 125 -6.51 5.34 10.81
CA HIS A 125 -7.68 5.34 9.94
C HIS A 125 -8.81 4.44 10.44
N GLY A 126 -8.66 3.88 11.62
CA GLY A 126 -9.76 3.14 12.23
C GLY A 126 -9.79 1.66 11.96
N THR A 127 -8.73 1.11 11.43
CA THR A 127 -8.66 -0.32 11.19
C THR A 127 -7.32 -0.83 11.68
N ASP A 128 -7.01 -2.09 11.42
CA ASP A 128 -5.71 -2.63 11.80
C ASP A 128 -5.34 -3.75 10.85
N ARG A 129 -4.13 -4.26 11.05
CA ARG A 129 -3.60 -5.30 10.18
C ARG A 129 -4.51 -6.52 10.13
N SER A 130 -5.02 -6.94 11.27
CA SER A 130 -5.88 -8.13 11.32
C SER A 130 -7.12 -7.94 10.49
N GLU A 131 -7.75 -6.79 10.61
CA GLU A 131 -8.95 -6.52 9.85
C GLU A 131 -8.67 -6.50 8.35
N VAL A 132 -7.55 -5.91 7.98
CA VAL A 132 -7.19 -5.84 6.57
C VAL A 132 -6.98 -7.24 6.02
N LEU A 133 -6.22 -8.06 6.73
CA LEU A 133 -5.94 -9.41 6.27
C LEU A 133 -7.21 -10.25 6.18
N GLU A 134 -8.07 -10.08 7.15
CA GLU A 134 -9.32 -10.81 7.17
C GLU A 134 -10.20 -10.40 6.00
N ARG A 135 -10.25 -9.12 5.72
CA ARG A 135 -11.08 -8.62 4.62
C ARG A 135 -10.56 -9.11 3.28
N LEU A 136 -9.25 -9.08 3.11
CA LEU A 136 -8.66 -9.57 1.87
C LEU A 136 -8.93 -11.05 1.69
N ASP A 137 -8.86 -11.79 2.76
CA ASP A 137 -9.11 -13.22 2.71
C ASP A 137 -10.54 -13.50 2.32
N MET A 138 -11.48 -12.74 2.86
CA MET A 138 -12.88 -12.90 2.51
C MET A 138 -13.14 -12.62 1.05
N GLN A 139 -12.52 -11.60 0.52
CA GLN A 139 -12.68 -11.27 -0.88
C GLN A 139 -12.13 -12.35 -1.78
N THR A 140 -10.97 -12.88 -1.41
CA THR A 140 -10.36 -13.94 -2.18
C THR A 140 -11.17 -15.22 -2.12
N ALA A 141 -11.67 -15.54 -0.95
CA ALA A 141 -12.48 -16.73 -0.77
C ALA A 141 -13.76 -16.64 -1.58
N GLY A 142 -14.38 -15.46 -1.56
CA GLY A 142 -15.58 -15.26 -2.33
C GLY A 142 -15.35 -15.44 -3.82
N THR A 143 -14.24 -14.91 -4.29
CA THR A 143 -13.90 -15.05 -5.69
C THR A 143 -13.65 -16.51 -6.05
N ARG A 144 -13.00 -17.20 -5.14
CA ARG A 144 -12.65 -18.57 -5.41
C ARG A 144 -13.84 -19.50 -5.34
N ALA A 145 -14.86 -19.11 -4.64
CA ALA A 145 -16.02 -19.94 -4.48
C ALA A 145 -16.73 -20.18 -5.79
N GLU A 146 -16.44 -19.41 -6.76
CA GLU A 146 -17.03 -19.65 -8.07
C GLU A 146 -16.57 -20.93 -8.66
#